data_dbba823661edec16fc1333272b566536
#
_entry.id   dbba823661edec16fc1333272b566536
#
_cell.length_a   1.000
_cell.length_b   1.000
_cell.length_c   1.000
_cell.angle_alpha   90.00
_cell.angle_beta   90.00
_cell.angle_gamma   90.00
#
_symmetry.space_group_name_H-M   'P 1'
#
loop_
_entity.id
_entity.type
_entity.pdbx_description
1 polymer ?
#
loop_
_entity_poly.entity_id
_entity_poly.type
_entity_poly.pdbx_seq_one_letter_code
_entity_poly.pdbx_strand_id
1 'polypeptide(L)'
;MENGDPPRCSGLACQVVDKPGTLSNVAARRPRGVTAIVSADRVTWTSETIPIAGVTLRLARAGAGPTLVALHQDVGAPASSPFLDALSQRFTVLAPSHPGYDGSERPEWLRSPRDVAVVYQRLLAHLEASPVSLVGLGLGGWIAAEMASMAPRAFHRLVFVGAMGIKPERGEIADQALMSYIDYVRLGFADQGAFDRLFGADPPTPQLEQWDLNREMTFRIAWKPYMYNATLPHLLGGLPVPSLVVWGRDDRIVPVECGERYAKVMARARLEVVEGAGHFVELEKPGVLADMVTGFLTAS
;
A
#
# COMPACT_ATOMS: atom_id res chain seq x y z
N MET A 1 -42.86 12.30 44.73
CA MET A 1 -43.69 11.08 44.74
C MET A 1 -43.54 10.47 43.36
N GLU A 2 -42.94 9.34 43.06
CA GLU A 2 -42.41 8.24 43.85
C GLU A 2 -41.16 7.70 43.12
N ASN A 3 -40.24 7.20 43.92
CA ASN A 3 -39.01 6.50 43.54
C ASN A 3 -39.35 5.09 42.99
N GLY A 4 -38.56 4.62 42.04
CA GLY A 4 -38.54 3.24 41.59
C GLY A 4 -37.12 2.80 41.23
N ASP A 5 -36.40 2.17 42.19
CA ASP A 5 -35.12 1.52 42.00
C ASP A 5 -35.25 0.23 41.14
N PRO A 6 -34.23 -0.15 40.38
CA PRO A 6 -34.19 -1.43 39.68
C PRO A 6 -33.71 -2.59 40.60
N PRO A 7 -34.15 -3.84 40.33
CA PRO A 7 -33.83 -4.97 41.19
C PRO A 7 -32.41 -5.54 40.97
N ARG A 8 -31.76 -5.87 42.09
CA ARG A 8 -30.53 -6.66 42.17
C ARG A 8 -30.86 -8.14 41.98
N CYS A 9 -30.16 -8.85 41.13
CA CYS A 9 -30.11 -10.30 41.12
C CYS A 9 -28.79 -10.80 41.72
N SER A 10 -28.96 -11.60 42.80
CA SER A 10 -27.99 -12.33 43.57
C SER A 10 -27.44 -13.57 42.83
N GLY A 11 -26.24 -13.96 43.20
CA GLY A 11 -25.42 -14.99 42.62
C GLY A 11 -25.96 -16.43 42.68
N LEU A 12 -25.33 -17.23 41.82
CA LEU A 12 -25.25 -18.68 41.94
C LEU A 12 -23.85 -19.14 41.54
N ALA A 13 -23.12 -19.64 42.52
CA ALA A 13 -21.86 -20.31 42.35
C ALA A 13 -22.07 -21.69 41.71
N CYS A 14 -21.30 -22.02 40.69
CA CYS A 14 -21.24 -23.37 40.18
C CYS A 14 -19.91 -24.01 40.61
N GLN A 15 -20.00 -25.06 41.41
CA GLN A 15 -18.87 -25.82 41.91
C GLN A 15 -18.25 -26.70 40.82
N VAL A 16 -16.92 -26.69 40.78
CA VAL A 16 -16.09 -27.64 40.05
C VAL A 16 -15.99 -28.96 40.87
N VAL A 17 -16.25 -30.09 40.22
CA VAL A 17 -16.03 -31.41 40.79
C VAL A 17 -14.86 -32.07 40.05
N ASP A 18 -13.74 -32.24 40.77
CA ASP A 18 -12.59 -33.07 40.39
C ASP A 18 -12.92 -34.55 40.54
N LYS A 19 -12.50 -35.38 39.56
CA LYS A 19 -12.16 -36.80 39.79
C LYS A 19 -10.98 -37.22 38.92
N PRO A 20 -10.01 -37.97 39.49
CA PRO A 20 -8.78 -38.38 38.84
C PRO A 20 -8.91 -39.70 38.08
N GLY A 21 -8.28 -39.81 36.93
CA GLY A 21 -8.17 -41.05 36.14
C GLY A 21 -6.86 -41.12 35.38
N THR A 22 -5.97 -41.93 35.93
CA THR A 22 -4.78 -42.67 35.39
C THR A 22 -4.31 -42.38 33.97
N LEU A 23 -3.05 -41.94 33.88
CA LEU A 23 -2.20 -41.90 32.70
C LEU A 23 -1.76 -43.32 32.28
N SER A 24 -2.02 -43.70 31.03
CA SER A 24 -1.33 -44.79 30.35
C SER A 24 -0.45 -44.24 29.25
N ASN A 25 0.86 -44.41 29.36
CA ASN A 25 1.87 -44.10 28.37
C ASN A 25 1.69 -44.99 27.14
N VAL A 26 1.33 -44.36 25.99
CA VAL A 26 1.49 -44.99 24.67
C VAL A 26 2.55 -44.19 23.92
N ALA A 27 3.73 -44.80 23.79
CA ALA A 27 4.83 -44.28 22.98
C ALA A 27 4.44 -44.30 21.50
N ALA A 28 4.15 -43.16 20.91
CA ALA A 28 3.95 -43.02 19.47
C ALA A 28 5.31 -43.03 18.75
N ARG A 29 5.54 -44.09 17.95
CA ARG A 29 6.67 -44.23 17.01
C ARG A 29 6.63 -43.08 15.99
N ARG A 30 7.73 -42.30 15.90
CA ARG A 30 7.98 -41.34 14.84
C ARG A 30 8.14 -42.05 13.49
N PRO A 31 7.45 -41.68 12.42
CA PRO A 31 7.78 -42.12 11.07
C PRO A 31 9.10 -41.45 10.63
N ARG A 32 10.03 -42.26 10.13
CA ARG A 32 11.26 -41.80 9.47
C ARG A 32 10.94 -41.28 8.09
N GLY A 33 11.53 -40.14 7.72
CA GLY A 33 11.67 -39.69 6.33
C GLY A 33 10.61 -38.70 5.86
N VAL A 34 10.64 -37.45 6.36
CA VAL A 34 10.16 -36.29 5.59
C VAL A 34 11.40 -35.43 5.40
N THR A 35 11.88 -35.40 4.14
CA THR A 35 12.87 -34.44 3.69
C THR A 35 12.28 -33.07 3.92
N ALA A 36 12.88 -32.27 4.80
CA ALA A 36 12.49 -30.89 5.00
C ALA A 36 12.70 -30.17 3.67
N ILE A 37 11.60 -29.80 3.02
CA ILE A 37 11.62 -28.77 2.00
C ILE A 37 12.03 -27.51 2.77
N VAL A 38 13.23 -27.01 2.50
CA VAL A 38 13.72 -25.72 3.00
C VAL A 38 12.73 -24.70 2.51
N SER A 39 11.82 -24.26 3.38
CA SER A 39 10.94 -23.13 3.11
C SER A 39 11.87 -21.93 2.97
N ALA A 40 11.85 -21.27 1.82
CA ALA A 40 12.45 -19.95 1.67
C ALA A 40 12.06 -19.09 2.88
N ASP A 41 13.05 -18.46 3.53
CA ASP A 41 12.85 -17.65 4.73
C ASP A 41 11.71 -16.66 4.47
N ARG A 42 10.59 -16.88 5.17
CA ARG A 42 9.47 -15.93 5.10
C ARG A 42 9.94 -14.61 5.68
N VAL A 43 9.82 -13.54 4.90
CA VAL A 43 10.09 -12.19 5.37
C VAL A 43 9.24 -11.92 6.61
N THR A 44 9.89 -11.49 7.69
CA THR A 44 9.19 -11.13 8.92
C THR A 44 8.84 -9.64 8.88
N TRP A 45 7.56 -9.35 8.79
CA TRP A 45 7.01 -8.01 8.92
C TRP A 45 6.65 -7.72 10.38
N THR A 46 7.06 -6.56 10.87
CA THR A 46 6.57 -5.97 12.12
C THR A 46 5.60 -4.84 11.80
N SER A 47 4.64 -4.60 12.68
CA SER A 47 3.68 -3.50 12.53
C SER A 47 3.54 -2.76 13.84
N GLU A 48 3.58 -1.45 13.76
CA GLU A 48 3.41 -0.53 14.90
C GLU A 48 2.44 0.59 14.53
N THR A 49 1.96 1.32 15.53
CA THR A 49 1.18 2.54 15.33
C THR A 49 1.96 3.74 15.83
N ILE A 50 2.01 4.81 15.02
CA ILE A 50 2.79 6.01 15.32
C ILE A 50 1.85 7.23 15.28
N PRO A 51 1.75 8.02 16.37
CA PRO A 51 1.01 9.28 16.36
C PRO A 51 1.86 10.36 15.66
N ILE A 52 1.39 10.87 14.53
CA ILE A 52 2.08 11.87 13.71
C ILE A 52 1.09 12.95 13.25
N ALA A 53 1.39 14.20 13.47
CA ALA A 53 0.62 15.36 12.99
C ALA A 53 -0.88 15.29 13.35
N GLY A 54 -1.22 14.71 14.49
CA GLY A 54 -2.62 14.53 14.93
C GLY A 54 -3.34 13.37 14.26
N VAL A 55 -2.60 12.41 13.68
CA VAL A 55 -3.12 11.17 13.07
C VAL A 55 -2.33 9.98 13.61
N THR A 56 -3.00 8.89 13.96
CA THR A 56 -2.36 7.63 14.29
C THR A 56 -2.18 6.80 13.02
N LEU A 57 -0.92 6.64 12.58
CA LEU A 57 -0.58 5.83 11.41
C LEU A 57 -0.19 4.43 11.79
N ARG A 58 -0.66 3.45 11.03
CA ARG A 58 -0.10 2.09 11.04
C ARG A 58 1.12 2.06 10.12
N LEU A 59 2.25 1.61 10.64
CA LEU A 59 3.50 1.44 9.91
C LEU A 59 3.94 -0.02 9.95
N ALA A 60 4.06 -0.64 8.78
CA ALA A 60 4.69 -1.94 8.63
C ALA A 60 6.17 -1.77 8.26
N ARG A 61 7.03 -2.65 8.79
CA ARG A 61 8.47 -2.65 8.55
C ARG A 61 8.99 -4.06 8.31
N ALA A 62 9.88 -4.23 7.33
CA ALA A 62 10.63 -5.46 7.10
C ALA A 62 12.01 -5.19 6.50
N GLY A 63 12.89 -6.20 6.58
CA GLY A 63 14.21 -6.17 5.97
C GLY A 63 15.26 -5.38 6.72
N ALA A 64 16.45 -5.30 6.13
CA ALA A 64 17.59 -4.54 6.61
C ALA A 64 18.37 -3.93 5.44
N GLY A 65 18.96 -2.76 5.65
CA GLY A 65 19.71 -2.02 4.63
C GLY A 65 19.27 -0.56 4.52
N PRO A 66 19.56 0.12 3.41
CA PRO A 66 19.10 1.49 3.18
C PRO A 66 17.59 1.62 3.30
N THR A 67 17.12 2.73 3.86
CA THR A 67 15.68 2.95 4.05
C THR A 67 14.97 3.20 2.73
N LEU A 68 13.88 2.45 2.52
CA LEU A 68 12.97 2.57 1.40
C LEU A 68 11.55 2.74 1.93
N VAL A 69 10.89 3.83 1.57
CA VAL A 69 9.48 4.03 1.87
C VAL A 69 8.63 3.54 0.70
N ALA A 70 7.61 2.74 0.99
CA ALA A 70 6.67 2.23 -0.01
C ALA A 70 5.25 2.72 0.30
N LEU A 71 4.68 3.53 -0.60
CA LEU A 71 3.34 4.10 -0.50
C LEU A 71 2.38 3.30 -1.40
N HIS A 72 1.28 2.81 -0.80
CA HIS A 72 0.37 1.87 -1.45
C HIS A 72 -0.64 2.53 -2.40
N GLN A 73 -1.40 1.70 -3.10
CA GLN A 73 -2.49 2.04 -4.03
C GLN A 73 -3.70 2.67 -3.30
N ASP A 74 -4.62 3.21 -4.10
CA ASP A 74 -5.94 3.69 -3.65
C ASP A 74 -6.85 2.55 -3.14
N VAL A 75 -6.63 1.32 -3.60
CA VAL A 75 -7.33 0.12 -3.11
C VAL A 75 -6.81 -0.37 -1.75
N GLY A 76 -5.77 0.26 -1.20
CA GLY A 76 -5.14 -0.10 0.06
C GLY A 76 -3.89 -0.96 -0.10
N ALA A 77 -3.34 -1.40 1.04
CA ALA A 77 -2.19 -2.29 1.11
C ALA A 77 -2.66 -3.75 1.14
N PRO A 78 -2.15 -4.63 0.26
CA PRO A 78 -2.50 -6.04 0.31
C PRO A 78 -1.98 -6.69 1.60
N ALA A 79 -2.68 -7.73 2.09
CA ALA A 79 -2.29 -8.48 3.28
C ALA A 79 -0.91 -9.16 3.13
N SER A 80 -0.50 -9.46 1.91
CA SER A 80 0.84 -9.92 1.56
C SER A 80 1.27 -9.30 0.23
N SER A 81 2.55 -8.97 0.11
CA SER A 81 3.09 -8.34 -1.08
C SER A 81 4.42 -8.97 -1.48
N PRO A 82 4.42 -9.94 -2.41
CA PRO A 82 5.66 -10.52 -2.93
C PRO A 82 6.64 -9.46 -3.48
N PHE A 83 6.13 -8.35 -3.99
CA PHE A 83 6.93 -7.20 -4.42
C PHE A 83 7.70 -6.58 -3.23
N LEU A 84 6.98 -6.26 -2.14
CA LEU A 84 7.63 -5.66 -0.95
C LEU A 84 8.54 -6.66 -0.24
N ASP A 85 8.17 -7.95 -0.23
CA ASP A 85 9.01 -9.03 0.31
C ASP A 85 10.35 -9.11 -0.45
N ALA A 86 10.33 -9.02 -1.78
CA ALA A 86 11.54 -9.00 -2.59
C ALA A 86 12.41 -7.77 -2.31
N LEU A 87 11.81 -6.58 -2.16
CA LEU A 87 12.55 -5.35 -1.82
C LEU A 87 13.16 -5.44 -0.42
N SER A 88 12.49 -6.08 0.54
CA SER A 88 12.98 -6.20 1.92
C SER A 88 14.23 -7.09 2.05
N GLN A 89 14.58 -7.85 1.02
CA GLN A 89 15.84 -8.59 0.98
C GLN A 89 17.08 -7.67 0.88
N ARG A 90 16.90 -6.41 0.46
CA ARG A 90 17.98 -5.45 0.26
C ARG A 90 17.81 -4.12 0.93
N PHE A 91 16.58 -3.81 1.37
CA PHE A 91 16.21 -2.53 1.96
C PHE A 91 15.50 -2.72 3.30
N THR A 92 15.63 -1.74 4.18
CA THR A 92 14.66 -1.56 5.27
C THR A 92 13.42 -0.92 4.67
N VAL A 93 12.40 -1.72 4.38
CA VAL A 93 11.14 -1.25 3.81
C VAL A 93 10.24 -0.71 4.91
N LEU A 94 9.81 0.54 4.77
CA LEU A 94 8.80 1.20 5.59
C LEU A 94 7.54 1.36 4.74
N ALA A 95 6.48 0.65 5.11
CA ALA A 95 5.20 0.64 4.40
C ALA A 95 4.08 1.19 5.31
N PRO A 96 3.89 2.52 5.35
CA PRO A 96 2.78 3.10 6.11
C PRO A 96 1.46 2.86 5.38
N SER A 97 0.40 2.54 6.13
CA SER A 97 -0.97 2.66 5.61
C SER A 97 -1.35 4.12 5.57
N HIS A 98 -1.92 4.57 4.44
CA HIS A 98 -2.35 5.98 4.31
C HIS A 98 -3.36 6.34 5.41
N PRO A 99 -3.40 7.61 5.87
CA PRO A 99 -4.46 8.06 6.77
C PRO A 99 -5.84 7.69 6.23
N GLY A 100 -6.63 6.99 7.06
CA GLY A 100 -7.95 6.50 6.69
C GLY A 100 -7.99 5.17 5.96
N TYR A 101 -6.83 4.52 5.71
CA TYR A 101 -6.73 3.20 5.07
C TYR A 101 -6.19 2.16 6.06
N ASP A 102 -6.60 0.91 5.90
CA ASP A 102 -5.99 -0.31 6.44
C ASP A 102 -5.54 -0.21 7.92
N GLY A 103 -6.39 0.38 8.78
CA GLY A 103 -6.15 0.49 10.22
C GLY A 103 -5.40 1.75 10.67
N SER A 104 -5.05 2.67 9.76
CA SER A 104 -4.67 4.04 10.12
C SER A 104 -5.89 4.87 10.47
N GLU A 105 -5.73 5.82 11.40
CA GLU A 105 -6.79 6.74 11.79
C GLU A 105 -7.26 7.59 10.60
N ARG A 106 -8.58 7.89 10.60
CA ARG A 106 -9.25 8.67 9.57
C ARG A 106 -9.56 10.09 10.06
N PRO A 107 -8.66 11.06 9.88
CA PRO A 107 -8.88 12.41 10.36
C PRO A 107 -9.88 13.16 9.46
N GLU A 108 -10.81 13.90 10.09
CA GLU A 108 -11.82 14.66 9.35
C GLU A 108 -11.25 15.82 8.54
N TRP A 109 -10.15 16.40 9.00
CA TRP A 109 -9.52 17.57 8.38
C TRP A 109 -8.72 17.26 7.11
N LEU A 110 -8.36 15.99 6.87
CA LEU A 110 -7.55 15.58 5.73
C LEU A 110 -8.41 15.52 4.46
N ARG A 111 -8.06 16.29 3.44
CA ARG A 111 -8.90 16.54 2.25
C ARG A 111 -8.17 16.40 0.92
N SER A 112 -6.87 16.18 0.90
CA SER A 112 -6.10 16.10 -0.34
C SER A 112 -4.92 15.15 -0.21
N PRO A 113 -4.39 14.60 -1.34
CA PRO A 113 -3.13 13.85 -1.34
C PRO A 113 -1.95 14.69 -0.83
N ARG A 114 -2.02 16.02 -0.99
CA ARG A 114 -1.02 16.95 -0.46
C ARG A 114 -1.03 16.99 1.07
N ASP A 115 -2.21 16.90 1.70
CA ASP A 115 -2.30 16.81 3.18
C ASP A 115 -1.65 15.51 3.67
N VAL A 116 -1.90 14.40 2.98
CA VAL A 116 -1.22 13.11 3.25
C VAL A 116 0.29 13.24 3.09
N ALA A 117 0.74 13.91 2.03
CA ALA A 117 2.17 14.15 1.79
C ALA A 117 2.81 14.95 2.93
N VAL A 118 2.12 15.94 3.50
CA VAL A 118 2.60 16.69 4.70
C VAL A 118 2.70 15.78 5.90
N VAL A 119 1.72 14.90 6.15
CA VAL A 119 1.79 13.90 7.23
C VAL A 119 3.02 13.00 7.07
N TYR A 120 3.29 12.55 5.85
CA TYR A 120 4.47 11.72 5.58
C TYR A 120 5.81 12.45 5.68
N GLN A 121 5.87 13.74 5.34
CA GLN A 121 7.06 14.55 5.63
C GLN A 121 7.34 14.62 7.15
N ARG A 122 6.28 14.72 7.96
CA ARG A 122 6.40 14.67 9.42
C ARG A 122 6.83 13.29 9.92
N LEU A 123 6.32 12.20 9.30
CA LEU A 123 6.75 10.83 9.60
C LEU A 123 8.24 10.64 9.32
N LEU A 124 8.73 11.06 8.15
CA LEU A 124 10.15 10.98 7.80
C LEU A 124 11.03 11.75 8.80
N ALA A 125 10.60 12.94 9.20
CA ALA A 125 11.30 13.74 10.21
C ALA A 125 11.30 13.06 11.59
N HIS A 126 10.19 12.47 12.02
CA HIS A 126 10.08 11.74 13.29
C HIS A 126 10.98 10.50 13.33
N LEU A 127 11.08 9.78 12.20
CA LEU A 127 11.92 8.60 12.08
C LEU A 127 13.41 8.93 11.81
N GLU A 128 13.76 10.21 11.69
CA GLU A 128 15.10 10.69 11.27
C GLU A 128 15.59 9.97 10.00
N ALA A 129 14.65 9.65 9.10
CA ALA A 129 14.87 8.76 7.97
C ALA A 129 15.20 9.50 6.67
N SER A 130 15.43 10.82 6.71
CA SER A 130 15.70 11.61 5.50
C SER A 130 17.21 11.82 5.31
N PRO A 131 17.76 11.72 4.07
CA PRO A 131 17.08 11.39 2.83
C PRO A 131 16.82 9.89 2.64
N VAL A 132 15.71 9.53 1.94
CA VAL A 132 15.30 8.15 1.68
C VAL A 132 15.09 7.90 0.18
N SER A 133 15.01 6.63 -0.22
CA SER A 133 14.37 6.24 -1.47
C SER A 133 12.87 6.04 -1.24
N LEU A 134 12.06 6.34 -2.27
CA LEU A 134 10.60 6.29 -2.17
C LEU A 134 10.01 5.59 -3.39
N VAL A 135 9.15 4.62 -3.16
CA VAL A 135 8.31 3.95 -4.17
C VAL A 135 6.86 4.33 -3.89
N GLY A 136 6.17 4.86 -4.89
CA GLY A 136 4.74 5.17 -4.81
C GLY A 136 3.95 4.43 -5.87
N LEU A 137 2.90 3.73 -5.46
CA LEU A 137 2.01 2.93 -6.29
C LEU A 137 0.68 3.67 -6.44
N GLY A 138 0.18 3.91 -7.63
CA GLY A 138 -1.09 4.58 -7.91
C GLY A 138 -1.27 5.90 -7.15
N LEU A 139 -2.20 5.94 -6.18
CA LEU A 139 -2.40 7.08 -5.28
C LEU A 139 -1.14 7.40 -4.47
N GLY A 140 -0.42 6.38 -3.98
CA GLY A 140 0.86 6.53 -3.31
C GLY A 140 1.92 7.19 -4.21
N GLY A 141 1.83 6.97 -5.52
CA GLY A 141 2.65 7.67 -6.52
C GLY A 141 2.34 9.17 -6.60
N TRP A 142 1.07 9.55 -6.57
CA TRP A 142 0.68 10.96 -6.48
C TRP A 142 1.17 11.61 -5.18
N ILE A 143 0.97 10.93 -4.04
CA ILE A 143 1.45 11.42 -2.74
C ILE A 143 2.98 11.58 -2.77
N ALA A 144 3.72 10.63 -3.35
CA ALA A 144 5.17 10.72 -3.52
C ALA A 144 5.59 11.94 -4.36
N ALA A 145 4.85 12.24 -5.42
CA ALA A 145 5.07 13.41 -6.26
C ALA A 145 4.84 14.72 -5.50
N GLU A 146 3.78 14.81 -4.68
CA GLU A 146 3.53 15.95 -3.81
C GLU A 146 4.66 16.12 -2.77
N MET A 147 5.11 15.02 -2.13
CA MET A 147 6.24 15.05 -1.20
C MET A 147 7.51 15.57 -1.87
N ALA A 148 7.83 15.06 -3.06
CA ALA A 148 9.02 15.47 -3.81
C ALA A 148 8.96 16.93 -4.24
N SER A 149 7.78 17.44 -4.62
CA SER A 149 7.60 18.84 -4.99
C SER A 149 7.84 19.82 -3.83
N MET A 150 7.57 19.38 -2.58
CA MET A 150 7.75 20.19 -1.39
C MET A 150 9.17 20.11 -0.82
N ALA A 151 9.79 18.93 -0.85
CA ALA A 151 11.08 18.68 -0.20
C ALA A 151 11.97 17.73 -1.02
N PRO A 152 12.46 18.16 -2.21
CA PRO A 152 13.21 17.26 -3.09
C PRO A 152 14.50 16.70 -2.45
N ARG A 153 15.12 17.45 -1.54
CA ARG A 153 16.34 17.01 -0.82
C ARG A 153 16.10 15.89 0.19
N ALA A 154 14.83 15.58 0.50
CA ALA A 154 14.47 14.46 1.37
C ALA A 154 14.57 13.11 0.64
N PHE A 155 14.89 13.10 -0.66
CA PHE A 155 14.87 11.87 -1.47
C PHE A 155 16.17 11.64 -2.22
N HIS A 156 16.69 10.41 -2.14
CA HIS A 156 17.77 9.95 -2.97
C HIS A 156 17.29 9.58 -4.38
N ARG A 157 16.21 8.82 -4.46
CA ARG A 157 15.60 8.33 -5.70
C ARG A 157 14.10 8.17 -5.51
N LEU A 158 13.35 8.33 -6.58
CA LEU A 158 11.90 8.17 -6.62
C LEU A 158 11.50 7.11 -7.64
N VAL A 159 10.53 6.30 -7.28
CA VAL A 159 9.90 5.35 -8.21
C VAL A 159 8.39 5.59 -8.20
N PHE A 160 7.82 5.75 -9.37
CA PHE A 160 6.40 5.95 -9.61
C PHE A 160 5.85 4.78 -10.40
N VAL A 161 4.88 4.05 -9.88
CA VAL A 161 4.28 2.88 -10.54
C VAL A 161 2.79 3.15 -10.76
N GLY A 162 2.36 3.25 -12.00
CA GLY A 162 0.95 3.55 -12.33
C GLY A 162 0.42 4.82 -11.65
N ALA A 163 1.27 5.83 -11.44
CA ALA A 163 0.98 6.94 -10.54
C ALA A 163 -0.18 7.82 -11.01
N MET A 164 -1.13 8.07 -10.12
CA MET A 164 -2.16 9.11 -10.27
C MET A 164 -1.55 10.50 -10.15
N GLY A 165 -2.36 11.56 -10.24
CA GLY A 165 -1.93 12.94 -9.97
C GLY A 165 -1.69 13.79 -11.21
N ILE A 166 -1.47 13.22 -12.39
CA ILE A 166 -1.38 13.95 -13.67
C ILE A 166 -2.58 13.58 -14.54
N LYS A 167 -3.30 14.61 -15.03
CA LYS A 167 -4.41 14.42 -15.95
C LYS A 167 -3.91 13.95 -17.32
N PRO A 168 -4.48 12.93 -17.98
CA PRO A 168 -4.17 12.58 -19.35
C PRO A 168 -4.63 13.69 -20.32
N GLU A 169 -3.99 13.84 -21.47
CA GLU A 169 -4.40 14.73 -22.57
C GLU A 169 -5.41 14.04 -23.50
N ARG A 170 -5.23 12.74 -23.66
CA ARG A 170 -6.08 11.82 -24.41
C ARG A 170 -6.52 10.71 -23.46
N GLY A 171 -7.64 10.14 -23.60
CA GLY A 171 -8.14 9.13 -22.67
C GLY A 171 -8.63 9.73 -21.34
N GLU A 172 -9.01 8.86 -20.43
CA GLU A 172 -9.63 9.21 -19.15
C GLU A 172 -9.09 8.31 -18.03
N ILE A 173 -9.02 8.84 -16.82
CA ILE A 173 -8.80 8.02 -15.61
C ILE A 173 -10.12 7.34 -15.30
N ALA A 174 -10.10 6.02 -15.05
CA ALA A 174 -11.31 5.25 -14.75
C ALA A 174 -12.02 5.81 -13.53
N ASP A 175 -13.31 6.09 -13.67
CA ASP A 175 -14.12 6.69 -12.61
C ASP A 175 -14.71 5.61 -11.71
N GLN A 176 -14.19 5.52 -10.49
CA GLN A 176 -14.67 4.60 -9.45
C GLN A 176 -16.16 4.81 -9.09
N ALA A 177 -16.74 5.98 -9.38
CA ALA A 177 -18.14 6.26 -9.07
C ALA A 177 -19.09 5.62 -10.09
N LEU A 178 -18.60 5.27 -11.28
CA LEU A 178 -19.43 4.75 -12.37
C LEU A 178 -19.49 3.23 -12.44
N MET A 179 -18.83 2.51 -11.52
CA MET A 179 -18.78 1.05 -11.51
C MET A 179 -18.76 0.49 -10.08
N SER A 180 -19.03 -0.80 -9.92
CA SER A 180 -18.81 -1.48 -8.66
C SER A 180 -17.31 -1.48 -8.32
N TYR A 181 -16.97 -1.54 -7.01
CA TYR A 181 -15.56 -1.49 -6.65
C TYR A 181 -14.81 -2.77 -7.03
N ILE A 182 -15.50 -3.91 -7.10
CA ILE A 182 -14.94 -5.15 -7.66
C ILE A 182 -14.56 -4.94 -9.13
N ASP A 183 -15.46 -4.35 -9.93
CA ASP A 183 -15.21 -4.08 -11.34
C ASP A 183 -14.04 -3.11 -11.52
N TYR A 184 -13.93 -2.10 -10.65
CA TYR A 184 -12.79 -1.19 -10.64
C TYR A 184 -11.47 -1.91 -10.38
N VAL A 185 -11.43 -2.74 -9.32
CA VAL A 185 -10.20 -3.50 -9.02
C VAL A 185 -9.89 -4.50 -10.13
N ARG A 186 -10.88 -5.20 -10.67
CA ARG A 186 -10.71 -6.10 -11.83
C ARG A 186 -10.19 -5.37 -13.06
N LEU A 187 -10.68 -4.16 -13.32
CA LEU A 187 -10.23 -3.33 -14.44
C LEU A 187 -8.72 -3.05 -14.39
N GLY A 188 -8.15 -2.96 -13.19
CA GLY A 188 -6.72 -2.73 -12.98
C GLY A 188 -5.82 -3.90 -13.33
N PHE A 189 -6.37 -5.10 -13.60
CA PHE A 189 -5.60 -6.29 -14.00
C PHE A 189 -5.68 -6.50 -15.51
N ALA A 190 -4.53 -6.71 -16.17
CA ALA A 190 -4.47 -7.19 -17.53
C ALA A 190 -4.85 -8.69 -17.59
N ASP A 191 -4.29 -9.50 -16.66
CA ASP A 191 -4.62 -10.92 -16.48
C ASP A 191 -5.73 -11.07 -15.41
N GLN A 192 -6.96 -11.36 -15.86
CA GLN A 192 -8.08 -11.63 -14.96
C GLN A 192 -7.86 -12.85 -14.06
N GLY A 193 -7.10 -13.83 -14.55
CA GLY A 193 -6.71 -14.99 -13.75
C GLY A 193 -5.79 -14.60 -12.59
N ALA A 194 -4.98 -13.52 -12.70
CA ALA A 194 -4.21 -13.00 -11.59
C ALA A 194 -5.11 -12.42 -10.50
N PHE A 195 -6.15 -11.67 -10.88
CA PHE A 195 -7.16 -11.19 -9.93
C PHE A 195 -7.81 -12.37 -9.18
N ASP A 196 -8.29 -13.37 -9.91
CA ASP A 196 -8.99 -14.52 -9.31
C ASP A 196 -8.08 -15.34 -8.38
N ARG A 197 -6.78 -15.43 -8.67
CA ARG A 197 -5.79 -16.09 -7.79
C ARG A 197 -5.55 -15.31 -6.49
N LEU A 198 -5.61 -13.99 -6.52
CA LEU A 198 -5.32 -13.15 -5.36
C LEU A 198 -6.54 -12.94 -4.45
N PHE A 199 -7.70 -12.73 -5.04
CA PHE A 199 -8.91 -12.31 -4.32
C PHE A 199 -10.06 -13.31 -4.40
N GLY A 200 -9.95 -14.32 -5.28
CA GLY A 200 -11.05 -15.20 -5.65
C GLY A 200 -11.93 -14.60 -6.74
N ALA A 201 -12.70 -15.44 -7.44
CA ALA A 201 -13.70 -14.98 -8.41
C ALA A 201 -14.76 -14.11 -7.73
N ASP A 202 -15.13 -14.48 -6.49
CA ASP A 202 -16.00 -13.72 -5.59
C ASP A 202 -15.22 -13.38 -4.32
N PRO A 203 -14.64 -12.17 -4.22
CA PRO A 203 -13.92 -11.76 -3.03
C PRO A 203 -14.78 -11.83 -1.77
N PRO A 204 -14.22 -12.25 -0.62
CA PRO A 204 -14.98 -12.41 0.62
C PRO A 204 -15.44 -11.05 1.18
N THR A 205 -16.60 -11.05 1.86
CA THR A 205 -17.21 -9.84 2.43
C THR A 205 -16.25 -8.91 3.18
N PRO A 206 -15.34 -9.39 4.05
CA PRO A 206 -14.38 -8.50 4.72
C PRO A 206 -13.45 -7.76 3.76
N GLN A 207 -13.10 -8.36 2.62
CA GLN A 207 -12.29 -7.69 1.58
C GLN A 207 -13.10 -6.59 0.88
N LEU A 208 -14.37 -6.86 0.60
CA LEU A 208 -15.26 -5.88 -0.02
C LEU A 208 -15.51 -4.67 0.89
N GLU A 209 -15.77 -4.92 2.16
CA GLU A 209 -15.93 -3.87 3.19
C GLU A 209 -14.67 -3.01 3.32
N GLN A 210 -13.49 -3.64 3.34
CA GLN A 210 -12.23 -2.91 3.39
C GLN A 210 -12.03 -2.05 2.14
N TRP A 211 -12.33 -2.57 0.97
CA TRP A 211 -12.26 -1.82 -0.27
C TRP A 211 -13.23 -0.63 -0.31
N ASP A 212 -14.45 -0.79 0.19
CA ASP A 212 -15.42 0.30 0.26
C ASP A 212 -14.95 1.42 1.19
N LEU A 213 -14.36 1.08 2.34
CA LEU A 213 -13.76 2.06 3.25
C LEU A 213 -12.59 2.81 2.59
N ASN A 214 -11.72 2.11 1.88
CA ASN A 214 -10.60 2.70 1.15
C ASN A 214 -11.10 3.63 0.04
N ARG A 215 -12.12 3.20 -0.72
CA ARG A 215 -12.78 4.01 -1.76
C ARG A 215 -13.37 5.30 -1.21
N GLU A 216 -14.08 5.22 -0.08
CA GLU A 216 -14.65 6.41 0.56
C GLU A 216 -13.54 7.42 0.93
N MET A 217 -12.40 6.93 1.44
CA MET A 217 -11.26 7.79 1.73
C MET A 217 -10.62 8.35 0.47
N THR A 218 -10.51 7.54 -0.58
CA THR A 218 -10.02 7.99 -1.90
C THR A 218 -10.89 9.14 -2.44
N PHE A 219 -12.20 9.01 -2.40
CA PHE A 219 -13.10 10.10 -2.80
C PHE A 219 -12.95 11.35 -1.95
N ARG A 220 -12.72 11.20 -0.66
CA ARG A 220 -12.52 12.35 0.23
C ARG A 220 -11.32 13.20 -0.17
N ILE A 221 -10.23 12.58 -0.60
CA ILE A 221 -8.96 13.28 -0.85
C ILE A 221 -8.66 13.53 -2.33
N ALA A 222 -9.26 12.77 -3.25
CA ALA A 222 -8.91 12.79 -4.67
C ALA A 222 -10.10 13.05 -5.62
N TRP A 223 -11.25 13.54 -5.11
CA TRP A 223 -12.46 13.76 -5.91
C TRP A 223 -12.44 15.03 -6.74
N LYS A 224 -11.85 16.12 -6.25
CA LYS A 224 -11.87 17.44 -6.93
C LYS A 224 -10.49 18.10 -6.99
N PRO A 225 -9.87 18.11 -8.17
CA PRO A 225 -10.24 17.39 -9.39
C PRO A 225 -10.05 15.89 -9.25
N TYR A 226 -10.81 15.08 -10.00
CA TYR A 226 -10.81 13.65 -9.87
C TYR A 226 -9.48 13.03 -10.29
N MET A 227 -8.77 12.43 -9.34
CA MET A 227 -7.52 11.68 -9.46
C MET A 227 -6.33 12.45 -10.08
N TYR A 228 -6.37 13.79 -10.10
CA TYR A 228 -5.22 14.59 -10.53
C TYR A 228 -5.13 15.94 -9.82
N ASN A 229 -3.95 16.55 -9.91
CA ASN A 229 -3.70 17.94 -9.51
C ASN A 229 -3.17 18.71 -10.72
N ALA A 230 -3.94 19.69 -11.19
CA ALA A 230 -3.60 20.47 -12.39
C ALA A 230 -2.27 21.22 -12.25
N THR A 231 -1.83 21.56 -11.05
CA THR A 231 -0.58 22.27 -10.80
C THR A 231 0.63 21.33 -10.65
N LEU A 232 0.40 20.04 -10.41
CA LEU A 232 1.48 19.07 -10.12
C LEU A 232 2.53 19.00 -11.24
N PRO A 233 2.20 18.97 -12.54
CA PRO A 233 3.20 18.97 -13.60
C PRO A 233 4.16 20.16 -13.55
N HIS A 234 3.66 21.34 -13.18
CA HIS A 234 4.49 22.54 -13.01
C HIS A 234 5.40 22.45 -11.80
N LEU A 235 4.92 21.86 -10.70
CA LEU A 235 5.67 21.69 -9.47
C LEU A 235 6.77 20.62 -9.59
N LEU A 236 6.60 19.64 -10.47
CA LEU A 236 7.57 18.59 -10.74
C LEU A 236 8.67 19.03 -11.73
N GLY A 237 8.42 20.13 -12.47
CA GLY A 237 9.40 20.66 -13.42
C GLY A 237 10.73 21.02 -12.75
N GLY A 238 11.83 20.51 -13.30
CA GLY A 238 13.16 20.82 -12.79
C GLY A 238 13.57 20.13 -11.50
N LEU A 239 12.79 19.17 -10.99
CA LEU A 239 13.20 18.37 -9.83
C LEU A 239 14.51 17.62 -10.12
N PRO A 240 15.56 17.76 -9.24
CA PRO A 240 16.87 17.17 -9.50
C PRO A 240 16.94 15.69 -9.08
N VAL A 241 15.88 15.13 -8.51
CA VAL A 241 15.86 13.77 -7.97
C VAL A 241 15.79 12.74 -9.10
N PRO A 242 16.73 11.79 -9.20
CA PRO A 242 16.62 10.70 -10.16
C PRO A 242 15.34 9.92 -9.95
N SER A 243 14.59 9.67 -11.03
CA SER A 243 13.26 9.08 -10.94
C SER A 243 13.08 7.98 -11.99
N LEU A 244 12.43 6.88 -11.57
CA LEU A 244 11.98 5.81 -12.43
C LEU A 244 10.44 5.85 -12.46
N VAL A 245 9.88 5.92 -13.65
CA VAL A 245 8.43 5.83 -13.88
C VAL A 245 8.18 4.46 -14.50
N VAL A 246 7.32 3.65 -13.89
CA VAL A 246 6.96 2.32 -14.37
C VAL A 246 5.48 2.28 -14.64
N TRP A 247 5.08 1.68 -15.76
CA TRP A 247 3.68 1.59 -16.14
C TRP A 247 3.35 0.24 -16.78
N GLY A 248 2.18 -0.30 -16.45
CA GLY A 248 1.64 -1.41 -17.20
C GLY A 248 1.16 -0.97 -18.58
N ARG A 249 1.47 -1.73 -19.64
CA ARG A 249 1.01 -1.43 -20.99
C ARG A 249 -0.51 -1.40 -21.09
N ASP A 250 -1.15 -2.29 -20.35
CA ASP A 250 -2.59 -2.53 -20.38
C ASP A 250 -3.31 -1.87 -19.20
N ASP A 251 -2.73 -0.77 -18.65
CA ASP A 251 -3.35 0.00 -17.57
C ASP A 251 -4.63 0.68 -18.07
N ARG A 252 -5.77 0.18 -17.57
CA ARG A 252 -7.11 0.67 -17.90
C ARG A 252 -7.69 1.57 -16.80
N ILE A 253 -6.94 1.83 -15.73
CA ILE A 253 -7.30 2.76 -14.66
C ILE A 253 -6.67 4.12 -14.94
N VAL A 254 -5.35 4.17 -15.08
CA VAL A 254 -4.61 5.39 -15.39
C VAL A 254 -3.84 5.18 -16.70
N PRO A 255 -4.23 5.86 -17.80
CA PRO A 255 -3.59 5.64 -19.09
C PRO A 255 -2.06 5.81 -19.06
N VAL A 256 -1.33 4.95 -19.79
CA VAL A 256 0.15 4.98 -19.89
C VAL A 256 0.69 6.36 -20.28
N GLU A 257 -0.09 7.15 -21.00
CA GLU A 257 0.19 8.55 -21.33
C GLU A 257 0.50 9.39 -20.08
N CYS A 258 -0.12 9.10 -18.94
CA CYS A 258 0.20 9.80 -17.68
C CYS A 258 1.65 9.51 -17.26
N GLY A 259 2.14 8.28 -17.47
CA GLY A 259 3.54 7.92 -17.26
C GLY A 259 4.49 8.66 -18.19
N GLU A 260 4.13 8.79 -19.47
CA GLU A 260 4.89 9.60 -20.44
C GLU A 260 4.97 11.06 -19.99
N ARG A 261 3.87 11.62 -19.47
CA ARG A 261 3.82 12.98 -18.93
C ARG A 261 4.67 13.15 -17.68
N TYR A 262 4.64 12.19 -16.75
CA TYR A 262 5.56 12.18 -15.59
C TYR A 262 7.02 12.23 -16.03
N ALA A 263 7.41 11.33 -16.96
CA ALA A 263 8.78 11.29 -17.47
C ALA A 263 9.17 12.56 -18.23
N LYS A 264 8.24 13.18 -18.95
CA LYS A 264 8.47 14.42 -19.70
C LYS A 264 8.69 15.65 -18.81
N VAL A 265 7.95 15.77 -17.70
CA VAL A 265 8.03 16.97 -16.85
C VAL A 265 9.18 16.89 -15.85
N MET A 266 9.62 15.72 -15.47
CA MET A 266 10.70 15.52 -14.51
C MET A 266 12.05 15.40 -15.20
N ALA A 267 12.98 16.33 -14.93
CA ALA A 267 14.25 16.46 -15.66
C ALA A 267 15.17 15.23 -15.62
N ARG A 268 15.03 14.38 -14.60
CA ARG A 268 15.87 13.17 -14.39
C ARG A 268 15.02 11.90 -14.29
N ALA A 269 13.88 11.86 -14.98
CA ALA A 269 13.02 10.70 -15.03
C ALA A 269 13.21 9.89 -16.32
N ARG A 270 13.00 8.57 -16.22
CA ARG A 270 12.83 7.68 -17.35
C ARG A 270 11.58 6.84 -17.17
N LEU A 271 10.92 6.51 -18.28
CA LEU A 271 9.76 5.64 -18.31
C LEU A 271 10.17 4.23 -18.74
N GLU A 272 9.70 3.24 -18.01
CA GLU A 272 9.75 1.82 -18.35
C GLU A 272 8.32 1.28 -18.41
N VAL A 273 7.97 0.59 -19.49
CA VAL A 273 6.63 0.02 -19.67
C VAL A 273 6.72 -1.49 -19.56
N VAL A 274 5.84 -2.07 -18.73
CA VAL A 274 5.77 -3.51 -18.46
C VAL A 274 4.67 -4.12 -19.33
N GLU A 275 5.04 -4.93 -20.30
CA GLU A 275 4.12 -5.62 -21.19
C GLU A 275 3.31 -6.68 -20.44
N GLY A 276 2.00 -6.80 -20.77
CA GLY A 276 1.08 -7.75 -20.15
C GLY A 276 0.88 -7.49 -18.66
N ALA A 277 0.90 -6.23 -18.25
CA ALA A 277 0.53 -5.78 -16.91
C ALA A 277 -0.44 -4.61 -17.02
N GLY A 278 -1.42 -4.58 -16.12
CA GLY A 278 -2.36 -3.49 -15.93
C GLY A 278 -1.85 -2.45 -14.92
N HIS A 279 -2.80 -1.86 -14.17
CA HIS A 279 -2.51 -0.83 -13.16
C HIS A 279 -1.72 -1.37 -11.98
N PHE A 280 -2.03 -2.58 -11.54
CA PHE A 280 -1.43 -3.22 -10.37
C PHE A 280 -0.19 -4.05 -10.75
N VAL A 281 0.82 -3.39 -11.32
CA VAL A 281 2.07 -4.04 -11.77
C VAL A 281 2.73 -4.82 -10.63
N GLU A 282 2.68 -4.31 -9.41
CA GLU A 282 3.22 -4.93 -8.19
C GLU A 282 2.51 -6.24 -7.80
N LEU A 283 1.27 -6.43 -8.26
CA LEU A 283 0.47 -7.64 -8.01
C LEU A 283 0.58 -8.64 -9.17
N GLU A 284 0.63 -8.15 -10.41
CA GLU A 284 0.67 -9.00 -11.61
C GLU A 284 2.08 -9.48 -11.96
N LYS A 285 3.09 -8.61 -11.77
CA LYS A 285 4.49 -8.85 -12.16
C LYS A 285 5.45 -8.49 -11.02
N PRO A 286 5.22 -8.99 -9.78
CA PRO A 286 5.97 -8.55 -8.58
C PRO A 286 7.48 -8.72 -8.72
N GLY A 287 7.95 -9.84 -9.30
CA GLY A 287 9.39 -10.10 -9.49
C GLY A 287 10.03 -9.14 -10.50
N VAL A 288 9.36 -8.94 -11.65
CA VAL A 288 9.85 -8.01 -12.69
C VAL A 288 9.96 -6.60 -12.12
N LEU A 289 8.93 -6.13 -11.42
CA LEU A 289 8.94 -4.81 -10.81
C LEU A 289 10.02 -4.70 -9.72
N ALA A 290 10.19 -5.72 -8.88
CA ALA A 290 11.20 -5.71 -7.83
C ALA A 290 12.62 -5.64 -8.40
N ASP A 291 12.92 -6.35 -9.48
CA ASP A 291 14.20 -6.30 -10.16
C ASP A 291 14.48 -4.93 -10.77
N MET A 292 13.48 -4.33 -11.45
CA MET A 292 13.59 -2.98 -12.03
C MET A 292 13.84 -1.93 -10.95
N VAL A 293 13.07 -1.97 -9.87
CA VAL A 293 13.19 -1.04 -8.74
C VAL A 293 14.53 -1.21 -8.04
N THR A 294 14.91 -2.44 -7.70
CA THR A 294 16.19 -2.73 -7.04
C THR A 294 17.36 -2.27 -7.91
N GLY A 295 17.36 -2.62 -9.20
CA GLY A 295 18.40 -2.19 -10.14
C GLY A 295 18.51 -0.67 -10.22
N PHE A 296 17.39 0.04 -10.26
CA PHE A 296 17.39 1.50 -10.27
C PHE A 296 17.87 2.10 -8.94
N LEU A 297 17.42 1.58 -7.80
CA LEU A 297 17.76 2.13 -6.48
C LEU A 297 19.22 1.87 -6.08
N THR A 298 19.85 0.81 -6.61
CA THR A 298 21.25 0.44 -6.31
C THR A 298 22.25 0.90 -7.38
N ALA A 299 21.80 1.47 -8.49
CA ALA A 299 22.69 2.02 -9.52
C ALA A 299 23.56 3.14 -8.92
N SER A 300 24.83 3.18 -9.33
CA SER A 300 25.83 4.19 -8.91
C SER A 300 25.54 5.57 -9.50
#